data_65a40548bcf2a6c0bc7a64244dc5065c
#
_entry.id   65a40548bcf2a6c0bc7a64244dc5065c
#
_cell.length_a   1.000
_cell.length_b   1.000
_cell.length_c   1.000
_cell.angle_alpha   90.00
_cell.angle_beta   90.00
_cell.angle_gamma   90.00
#
_symmetry.space_group_name_H-M   'P 1'
#
loop_
_entity.id
_entity.type
_entity.pdbx_description
1 polymer ?
#
loop_
_entity_poly.entity_id
_entity_poly.type
_entity_poly.pdbx_seq_one_letter_code
_entity_poly.pdbx_strand_id
1 'polypeptide(L)'
;MSDGTLQILDVTMLDDVNNASGLIQLDSNAKIPACSGAAVTGLSSVTKNASDPVIATNPSGGVGSVWQNTTSGEMYICTDATAGENVWTNIGAGSGNIEPFIYQGTQFGYTSGSGDPSGAPAGDAIEKHSYTSDGNATDHANCSRTRTATSGHSSATHGYISGGGGAPHTFIEKFSFASGTDSVSTGYYLSTGTVVRNNAGETSDKTHAYLTGGAAHNVIDRFSYSTDGTATDVGDISNPSGLSGISGASSETYGYAAGGDGPATNGVNEIQKFAFSSSANATDVGDLT
;
A
#
# COMPACT_ATOMS: atom_id res chain seq x y z
N MET A 1 15.62 11.36 -70.95
CA MET A 1 15.61 10.76 -69.57
C MET A 1 14.14 10.49 -69.26
N SER A 2 13.73 9.24 -69.28
CA SER A 2 12.36 8.87 -68.99
C SER A 2 12.18 9.02 -67.47
N ASP A 3 11.23 9.81 -67.15
CA ASP A 3 10.70 9.91 -65.79
C ASP A 3 10.28 8.52 -65.33
N GLY A 4 10.85 8.13 -64.19
CA GLY A 4 10.69 6.78 -63.65
C GLY A 4 9.38 6.57 -62.93
N THR A 5 8.28 6.80 -63.64
CA THR A 5 6.94 6.48 -63.10
C THR A 5 6.79 4.97 -63.07
N LEU A 6 6.82 4.38 -61.92
CA LEU A 6 6.49 2.98 -61.69
C LEU A 6 5.00 2.80 -62.05
N GLN A 7 4.71 2.31 -63.25
CA GLN A 7 3.37 1.87 -63.57
C GLN A 7 3.15 0.49 -62.99
N ILE A 8 2.31 0.38 -62.00
CA ILE A 8 1.78 -0.91 -61.52
C ILE A 8 0.80 -1.38 -62.60
N LEU A 9 1.24 -2.34 -63.42
CA LEU A 9 0.50 -2.84 -64.57
C LEU A 9 -0.55 -3.89 -64.25
N ASP A 10 -0.74 -4.22 -62.99
CA ASP A 10 -1.71 -5.23 -62.59
C ASP A 10 -2.80 -4.62 -61.71
N VAL A 11 -3.96 -4.41 -62.27
CA VAL A 11 -5.15 -3.87 -61.63
C VAL A 11 -5.65 -4.82 -60.55
N THR A 12 -5.34 -6.10 -60.65
CA THR A 12 -5.69 -7.11 -59.62
C THR A 12 -4.95 -6.93 -58.32
N MET A 13 -3.75 -6.34 -58.35
CA MET A 13 -3.04 -5.99 -57.09
C MET A 13 -3.68 -4.80 -56.37
N LEU A 14 -4.49 -3.99 -57.02
CA LEU A 14 -5.21 -2.87 -56.43
C LEU A 14 -6.54 -3.28 -55.79
N ASP A 15 -7.14 -4.38 -56.24
CA ASP A 15 -8.38 -4.91 -55.66
C ASP A 15 -8.18 -5.54 -54.28
N ASP A 16 -6.94 -5.92 -53.96
CA ASP A 16 -6.55 -6.44 -52.63
C ASP A 16 -6.09 -5.35 -51.64
N VAL A 17 -6.05 -4.10 -52.08
CA VAL A 17 -5.82 -2.96 -51.17
C VAL A 17 -7.01 -2.85 -50.22
N ASN A 18 -6.75 -3.03 -48.96
CA ASN A 18 -7.73 -3.11 -47.85
C ASN A 18 -8.29 -4.51 -47.53
N ASN A 19 -7.84 -5.57 -48.16
CA ASN A 19 -8.05 -6.93 -47.67
C ASN A 19 -6.98 -7.35 -46.65
N ALA A 20 -7.22 -8.42 -45.90
CA ALA A 20 -6.37 -8.90 -44.78
C ALA A 20 -4.89 -9.16 -45.18
N SER A 21 -4.55 -9.17 -46.48
CA SER A 21 -3.20 -9.38 -46.99
C SER A 21 -2.76 -8.29 -47.99
N GLY A 22 -3.51 -7.23 -48.17
CA GLY A 22 -3.27 -6.20 -49.17
C GLY A 22 -2.36 -5.07 -48.74
N LEU A 23 -1.79 -4.34 -49.71
CA LEU A 23 -1.00 -3.12 -49.44
C LEU A 23 -1.92 -1.95 -49.07
N ILE A 24 -1.53 -1.17 -48.08
CA ILE A 24 -2.24 0.05 -47.69
C ILE A 24 -1.91 1.13 -48.71
N GLN A 25 -2.92 1.64 -49.46
CA GLN A 25 -2.77 2.79 -50.32
C GLN A 25 -2.79 4.09 -49.53
N LEU A 26 -1.79 4.94 -49.71
CA LEU A 26 -1.75 6.27 -49.10
C LEU A 26 -2.79 7.19 -49.80
N ASP A 27 -3.36 8.12 -49.03
CA ASP A 27 -4.21 9.17 -49.56
C ASP A 27 -3.42 10.18 -50.40
N SER A 28 -4.11 11.16 -51.01
CA SER A 28 -3.48 12.21 -51.82
C SER A 28 -2.46 13.09 -51.09
N ASN A 29 -2.35 12.98 -49.78
CA ASN A 29 -1.37 13.67 -48.91
C ASN A 29 -0.25 12.73 -48.41
N ALA A 30 -0.10 11.55 -49.03
CA ALA A 30 0.82 10.49 -48.60
C ALA A 30 0.58 9.98 -47.18
N LYS A 31 -0.65 10.05 -46.69
CA LYS A 31 -1.07 9.51 -45.39
C LYS A 31 -1.90 8.24 -45.56
N ILE A 32 -1.80 7.37 -44.58
CA ILE A 32 -2.70 6.23 -44.48
C ILE A 32 -4.13 6.76 -44.29
N PRO A 33 -5.10 6.35 -45.12
CA PRO A 33 -6.49 6.75 -44.92
C PRO A 33 -6.95 6.44 -43.52
N ALA A 34 -7.83 7.27 -42.98
CA ALA A 34 -8.39 7.03 -41.66
C ALA A 34 -9.13 5.69 -41.62
N CYS A 35 -8.43 4.64 -41.22
CA CYS A 35 -9.04 3.36 -40.91
C CYS A 35 -9.59 3.42 -39.49
N SER A 36 -10.79 2.88 -39.27
CA SER A 36 -11.22 2.66 -37.87
C SER A 36 -10.22 1.69 -37.23
N GLY A 37 -9.68 2.02 -36.07
CA GLY A 37 -8.69 1.18 -35.37
C GLY A 37 -9.16 -0.26 -35.12
N ALA A 38 -10.45 -0.56 -35.36
CA ALA A 38 -11.02 -1.91 -35.32
C ALA A 38 -10.55 -2.82 -36.49
N ALA A 39 -10.01 -2.27 -37.58
CA ALA A 39 -9.52 -3.05 -38.72
C ALA A 39 -8.02 -3.34 -38.68
N VAL A 40 -7.28 -2.73 -37.78
CA VAL A 40 -5.83 -2.97 -37.61
C VAL A 40 -5.62 -3.91 -36.43
N THR A 41 -5.58 -5.21 -36.71
CA THR A 41 -5.27 -6.22 -35.70
C THR A 41 -3.78 -6.16 -35.34
N GLY A 42 -3.47 -6.11 -34.04
CA GLY A 42 -2.10 -6.08 -33.54
C GLY A 42 -1.60 -4.70 -33.12
N LEU A 43 -2.36 -3.63 -33.29
CA LEU A 43 -2.11 -2.38 -32.60
C LEU A 43 -2.79 -2.45 -31.22
N SER A 44 -2.00 -2.43 -30.16
CA SER A 44 -2.52 -2.23 -28.81
C SER A 44 -3.22 -0.87 -28.79
N SER A 45 -4.55 -0.87 -28.63
CA SER A 45 -5.31 0.38 -28.56
C SER A 45 -4.91 1.09 -27.27
N VAL A 46 -4.47 2.34 -27.38
CA VAL A 46 -4.28 3.19 -26.19
C VAL A 46 -5.64 3.54 -25.64
N THR A 47 -5.93 3.09 -24.45
CA THR A 47 -7.13 3.53 -23.71
C THR A 47 -6.89 4.95 -23.22
N LYS A 48 -7.78 5.88 -23.57
CA LYS A 48 -7.72 7.28 -23.16
C LYS A 48 -8.80 7.58 -22.13
N ASN A 49 -8.40 8.14 -21.00
CA ASN A 49 -9.31 8.53 -19.92
C ASN A 49 -8.83 9.82 -19.27
N ALA A 50 -9.72 10.55 -18.58
CA ALA A 50 -9.38 11.75 -17.83
C ALA A 50 -8.71 11.47 -16.48
N SER A 51 -8.72 10.22 -16.02
CA SER A 51 -8.09 9.75 -14.77
C SER A 51 -7.06 8.66 -15.03
N ASP A 52 -6.21 8.39 -14.04
CA ASP A 52 -5.32 7.25 -14.03
C ASP A 52 -6.12 5.92 -13.97
N PRO A 53 -5.52 4.81 -14.43
CA PRO A 53 -6.09 3.50 -14.15
C PRO A 53 -6.04 3.22 -12.64
N VAL A 54 -6.85 2.29 -12.19
CA VAL A 54 -6.79 1.77 -10.81
C VAL A 54 -6.55 0.28 -10.85
N ILE A 55 -6.19 -0.33 -9.74
CA ILE A 55 -5.92 -1.78 -9.66
C ILE A 55 -7.09 -2.64 -10.18
N ALA A 56 -8.32 -2.15 -10.06
CA ALA A 56 -9.52 -2.81 -10.58
C ALA A 56 -9.78 -2.52 -12.08
N THR A 57 -8.96 -1.71 -12.75
CA THR A 57 -9.11 -1.41 -14.17
C THR A 57 -8.59 -2.58 -15.00
N ASN A 58 -9.46 -3.53 -15.31
CA ASN A 58 -9.10 -4.70 -16.10
C ASN A 58 -8.93 -4.33 -17.58
N PRO A 59 -7.73 -4.43 -18.13
CA PRO A 59 -7.49 -4.12 -19.55
C PRO A 59 -8.05 -5.21 -20.46
N SER A 60 -8.82 -4.84 -21.48
CA SER A 60 -9.39 -5.79 -22.42
C SER A 60 -8.35 -6.55 -23.25
N GLY A 61 -7.15 -5.96 -23.41
CA GLY A 61 -6.01 -6.57 -24.12
C GLY A 61 -5.05 -7.33 -23.22
N GLY A 62 -5.30 -7.41 -21.92
CA GLY A 62 -4.38 -8.05 -20.97
C GLY A 62 -3.07 -7.28 -20.76
N VAL A 63 -2.02 -8.00 -20.40
CA VAL A 63 -0.66 -7.46 -20.26
C VAL A 63 -0.19 -6.81 -21.56
N GLY A 64 0.44 -5.64 -21.48
CA GLY A 64 0.86 -4.84 -22.63
C GLY A 64 -0.16 -3.79 -23.07
N SER A 65 -1.38 -3.76 -22.49
CA SER A 65 -2.34 -2.69 -22.74
C SER A 65 -1.79 -1.34 -22.28
N VAL A 66 -2.04 -0.29 -23.06
CA VAL A 66 -1.58 1.07 -22.76
C VAL A 66 -2.75 1.94 -22.35
N TRP A 67 -2.55 2.75 -21.30
CA TRP A 67 -3.49 3.74 -20.81
C TRP A 67 -2.86 5.13 -20.85
N GLN A 68 -3.62 6.13 -21.30
CA GLN A 68 -3.24 7.53 -21.30
C GLN A 68 -4.24 8.33 -20.45
N ASN A 69 -3.75 8.97 -19.39
CA ASN A 69 -4.51 10.00 -18.69
C ASN A 69 -4.47 11.28 -19.52
N THR A 70 -5.62 11.72 -20.02
CA THR A 70 -5.72 12.91 -20.89
C THR A 70 -5.67 14.22 -20.10
N THR A 71 -5.78 14.18 -18.78
CA THR A 71 -5.71 15.35 -17.90
C THR A 71 -4.28 15.63 -17.46
N SER A 72 -3.58 14.61 -16.96
CA SER A 72 -2.19 14.73 -16.49
C SER A 72 -1.16 14.54 -17.59
N GLY A 73 -1.54 13.85 -18.69
CA GLY A 73 -0.62 13.43 -19.75
C GLY A 73 0.17 12.16 -19.42
N GLU A 74 -0.03 11.56 -18.27
CA GLU A 74 0.65 10.34 -17.85
C GLU A 74 0.24 9.14 -18.69
N MET A 75 1.19 8.23 -18.87
CA MET A 75 0.98 7.00 -19.62
C MET A 75 1.39 5.80 -18.77
N TYR A 76 0.59 4.75 -18.85
CA TYR A 76 0.79 3.51 -18.12
C TYR A 76 0.74 2.32 -19.09
N ILE A 77 1.52 1.29 -18.78
CA ILE A 77 1.45 -0.01 -19.43
C ILE A 77 1.02 -1.07 -18.40
N CYS A 78 0.06 -1.90 -18.74
CA CYS A 78 -0.32 -3.00 -17.87
C CYS A 78 0.77 -4.07 -17.88
N THR A 79 1.37 -4.34 -16.73
CA THR A 79 2.42 -5.36 -16.56
C THR A 79 1.92 -6.60 -15.83
N ASP A 80 0.79 -6.48 -15.12
CA ASP A 80 0.04 -7.62 -14.59
C ASP A 80 -1.46 -7.35 -14.78
N ALA A 81 -2.17 -8.30 -15.39
CA ALA A 81 -3.59 -8.20 -15.72
C ALA A 81 -4.46 -9.13 -14.84
N THR A 82 -4.00 -9.43 -13.63
CA THR A 82 -4.80 -10.20 -12.67
C THR A 82 -6.04 -9.39 -12.27
N ALA A 83 -7.21 -9.95 -12.52
CA ALA A 83 -8.48 -9.25 -12.35
C ALA A 83 -8.66 -8.70 -10.92
N GLY A 84 -8.85 -7.40 -10.80
CA GLY A 84 -8.97 -6.70 -9.52
C GLY A 84 -7.63 -6.37 -8.83
N GLU A 85 -6.52 -6.90 -9.33
CA GLU A 85 -5.16 -6.72 -8.79
C GLU A 85 -4.17 -6.31 -9.88
N ASN A 86 -4.64 -5.56 -10.86
CA ASN A 86 -3.80 -5.17 -11.99
C ASN A 86 -2.64 -4.28 -11.56
N VAL A 87 -1.48 -4.48 -12.22
CA VAL A 87 -0.32 -3.59 -12.09
C VAL A 87 -0.20 -2.74 -13.35
N TRP A 88 -0.19 -1.44 -13.15
CA TRP A 88 0.00 -0.45 -14.19
C TRP A 88 1.30 0.32 -13.95
N THR A 89 2.32 0.02 -14.74
CA THR A 89 3.63 0.68 -14.65
C THR A 89 3.58 2.01 -15.37
N ASN A 90 3.90 3.09 -14.67
CA ASN A 90 4.04 4.42 -15.26
C ASN A 90 5.30 4.44 -16.14
N ILE A 91 5.14 4.79 -17.43
CA ILE A 91 6.23 4.85 -18.41
C ILE A 91 6.80 6.26 -18.59
N GLY A 92 6.48 7.19 -17.70
CA GLY A 92 6.97 8.56 -17.65
C GLY A 92 7.48 8.93 -16.25
N ALA A 93 7.80 10.21 -16.05
CA ALA A 93 8.18 10.77 -14.75
C ALA A 93 6.93 11.28 -14.00
N GLY A 94 5.96 10.40 -13.81
CA GLY A 94 4.67 10.74 -13.21
C GLY A 94 4.55 10.40 -11.73
N SER A 95 3.33 10.21 -11.27
CA SER A 95 2.98 9.91 -9.87
C SER A 95 3.41 8.52 -9.38
N GLY A 96 3.99 7.70 -10.24
CA GLY A 96 4.45 6.35 -9.95
C GLY A 96 3.51 5.26 -10.48
N ASN A 97 3.84 4.01 -10.17
CA ASN A 97 3.06 2.86 -10.61
C ASN A 97 1.71 2.78 -9.88
N ILE A 98 0.72 2.26 -10.58
CA ILE A 98 -0.53 1.80 -9.96
C ILE A 98 -0.38 0.30 -9.74
N GLU A 99 -0.26 -0.09 -8.50
CA GLU A 99 -0.04 -1.48 -8.07
C GLU A 99 -0.74 -1.74 -6.73
N PRO A 100 -1.15 -2.99 -6.45
CA PRO A 100 -1.71 -3.35 -5.17
C PRO A 100 -0.76 -3.01 -4.03
N PHE A 101 -1.29 -2.46 -2.94
CA PHE A 101 -0.50 -2.23 -1.74
C PHE A 101 -0.28 -3.56 -1.02
N ILE A 102 0.98 -3.94 -0.86
CA ILE A 102 1.38 -5.13 -0.11
C ILE A 102 1.70 -4.70 1.31
N TYR A 103 0.86 -5.11 2.27
CA TYR A 103 1.01 -4.79 3.69
C TYR A 103 2.19 -5.50 4.35
N GLN A 104 2.60 -6.64 3.82
CA GLN A 104 3.69 -7.44 4.34
C GLN A 104 4.86 -7.50 3.36
N GLY A 105 6.09 -7.38 3.88
CA GLY A 105 7.27 -7.68 3.11
C GLY A 105 7.30 -9.15 2.67
N THR A 106 7.90 -9.43 1.52
CA THR A 106 8.00 -10.78 0.95
C THR A 106 9.28 -11.50 1.37
N GLN A 107 10.23 -10.81 1.96
CA GLN A 107 11.56 -11.35 2.26
C GLN A 107 11.88 -11.41 3.75
N PHE A 108 11.47 -10.42 4.52
CA PHE A 108 11.86 -10.29 5.93
C PHE A 108 10.72 -9.79 6.80
N GLY A 109 10.68 -10.33 8.04
CA GLY A 109 9.92 -9.79 9.14
C GLY A 109 10.83 -9.17 10.18
N TYR A 110 10.30 -8.25 10.97
CA TYR A 110 11.01 -7.55 12.02
C TYR A 110 10.23 -7.61 13.32
N THR A 111 10.94 -7.81 14.42
CA THR A 111 10.40 -7.77 15.78
C THR A 111 11.18 -6.77 16.60
N SER A 112 10.52 -6.00 17.45
CA SER A 112 11.17 -4.98 18.27
C SER A 112 10.67 -5.01 19.70
N GLY A 113 11.56 -4.71 20.66
CA GLY A 113 11.20 -4.49 22.05
C GLY A 113 10.67 -5.74 22.73
N SER A 114 11.46 -6.77 22.89
CA SER A 114 11.08 -7.97 23.62
C SER A 114 11.33 -7.80 25.12
N GLY A 115 10.37 -8.19 25.95
CA GLY A 115 10.65 -8.54 27.33
C GLY A 115 11.35 -9.90 27.34
N ASP A 116 12.54 -9.99 27.91
CA ASP A 116 13.20 -11.29 28.11
C ASP A 116 12.42 -12.11 29.17
N PRO A 117 11.89 -13.29 28.80
CA PRO A 117 11.21 -14.15 29.78
C PRO A 117 12.13 -14.67 30.88
N SER A 118 13.46 -14.53 30.77
CA SER A 118 14.44 -14.85 31.80
C SER A 118 14.65 -13.75 32.83
N GLY A 119 13.97 -12.61 32.70
CA GLY A 119 14.05 -11.49 33.63
C GLY A 119 15.22 -10.54 33.39
N ALA A 120 15.90 -10.65 32.23
CA ALA A 120 16.84 -9.64 31.77
C ALA A 120 16.12 -8.33 31.44
N PRO A 121 16.80 -7.19 31.41
CA PRO A 121 16.20 -5.92 31.08
C PRO A 121 15.46 -6.01 29.74
N ALA A 122 14.32 -5.32 29.63
CA ALA A 122 13.60 -5.19 28.37
C ALA A 122 14.60 -4.84 27.26
N GLY A 123 14.61 -5.64 26.20
CA GLY A 123 15.54 -5.45 25.09
C GLY A 123 15.17 -4.24 24.24
N ASP A 124 16.18 -3.62 23.69
CA ASP A 124 16.04 -2.57 22.68
C ASP A 124 16.31 -3.11 21.26
N ALA A 125 16.66 -4.40 21.14
CA ALA A 125 16.96 -5.00 19.85
C ALA A 125 15.77 -4.96 18.86
N ILE A 126 16.08 -4.65 17.63
CA ILE A 126 15.23 -4.86 16.45
C ILE A 126 15.79 -6.07 15.72
N GLU A 127 15.09 -7.17 15.81
CA GLU A 127 15.49 -8.42 15.21
C GLU A 127 14.84 -8.60 13.84
N LYS A 128 15.60 -9.19 12.90
CA LYS A 128 15.20 -9.48 11.54
C LYS A 128 15.19 -10.98 11.30
N HIS A 129 14.12 -11.51 10.76
CA HIS A 129 14.00 -12.92 10.35
C HIS A 129 13.58 -13.04 8.89
N SER A 130 14.03 -14.13 8.24
CA SER A 130 13.72 -14.38 6.82
C SER A 130 12.37 -15.08 6.67
N TYR A 131 11.62 -14.70 5.63
CA TYR A 131 10.43 -15.44 5.17
C TYR A 131 10.77 -16.49 4.12
N THR A 132 11.97 -16.46 3.56
CA THR A 132 12.39 -17.33 2.46
C THR A 132 13.30 -18.47 2.89
N SER A 133 13.79 -18.46 4.13
CA SER A 133 14.64 -19.50 4.71
C SER A 133 14.38 -19.63 6.21
N ASP A 134 14.34 -20.86 6.70
CA ASP A 134 14.29 -21.15 8.11
C ASP A 134 15.61 -20.79 8.78
N GLY A 135 15.55 -20.26 10.00
CA GLY A 135 16.74 -19.88 10.77
C GLY A 135 16.40 -18.97 11.94
N ASN A 136 17.37 -18.74 12.78
CA ASN A 136 17.24 -17.79 13.90
C ASN A 136 17.14 -16.36 13.35
N ALA A 137 16.42 -15.50 14.07
CA ALA A 137 16.49 -14.08 13.83
C ALA A 137 17.91 -13.55 14.03
N THR A 138 18.22 -12.47 13.38
CA THR A 138 19.52 -11.77 13.48
C THR A 138 19.27 -10.37 13.95
N ASP A 139 20.20 -9.84 14.75
CA ASP A 139 20.20 -8.44 15.13
C ASP A 139 20.29 -7.54 13.90
N HIS A 140 19.34 -6.61 13.77
CA HIS A 140 19.29 -5.66 12.67
C HIS A 140 19.67 -4.25 13.13
N ALA A 141 19.15 -3.83 14.30
CA ALA A 141 19.33 -2.48 14.85
C ALA A 141 18.82 -2.45 16.29
N ASN A 142 18.90 -1.29 16.94
CA ASN A 142 18.34 -1.09 18.27
C ASN A 142 17.27 0.01 18.27
N CYS A 143 16.29 -0.15 19.14
CA CYS A 143 15.39 0.94 19.51
C CYS A 143 16.18 2.01 20.29
N SER A 144 15.76 3.26 20.21
CA SER A 144 16.40 4.30 21.02
C SER A 144 16.21 4.09 22.54
N ARG A 145 15.35 3.16 22.92
CA ARG A 145 14.96 2.85 24.30
C ARG A 145 14.48 1.42 24.45
N THR A 146 14.65 0.89 25.65
CA THR A 146 14.02 -0.38 26.06
C THR A 146 12.52 -0.20 26.20
N ARG A 147 11.73 -1.04 25.51
CA ARG A 147 10.27 -1.03 25.54
C ARG A 147 9.70 -2.43 25.53
N THR A 148 8.46 -2.55 26.02
CA THR A 148 7.67 -3.78 25.95
C THR A 148 6.28 -3.47 25.44
N ALA A 149 5.59 -4.45 24.88
CA ALA A 149 4.20 -4.29 24.42
C ALA A 149 3.99 -3.09 23.46
N THR A 150 4.95 -2.90 22.57
CA THR A 150 4.92 -1.88 21.51
C THR A 150 4.03 -2.34 20.37
N SER A 151 3.57 -1.37 19.58
CA SER A 151 2.87 -1.62 18.32
C SER A 151 3.80 -1.37 17.15
N GLY A 152 3.78 -2.29 16.16
CA GLY A 152 4.62 -2.27 14.98
C GLY A 152 3.84 -1.88 13.72
N HIS A 153 4.40 -1.01 12.90
CA HIS A 153 3.80 -0.63 11.62
C HIS A 153 4.88 -0.59 10.54
N SER A 154 4.47 -0.69 9.28
CA SER A 154 5.39 -0.72 8.14
C SER A 154 4.96 0.18 7.00
N SER A 155 5.91 0.93 6.47
CA SER A 155 5.84 1.47 5.13
C SER A 155 6.62 0.57 4.15
N ALA A 156 6.72 0.97 2.90
CA ALA A 156 7.55 0.24 1.93
C ALA A 156 9.06 0.22 2.26
N THR A 157 9.54 1.16 3.07
CA THR A 157 10.98 1.37 3.31
C THR A 157 11.40 1.37 4.78
N HIS A 158 10.46 1.58 5.69
CA HIS A 158 10.72 1.73 7.12
C HIS A 158 9.74 0.95 7.98
N GLY A 159 10.24 0.40 9.10
CA GLY A 159 9.45 -0.03 10.21
C GLY A 159 9.24 1.10 11.21
N TYR A 160 8.11 1.11 11.88
CA TYR A 160 7.74 2.08 12.91
C TYR A 160 7.36 1.35 14.19
N ILE A 161 7.78 1.91 15.30
CA ILE A 161 7.52 1.38 16.64
C ILE A 161 6.81 2.48 17.42
N SER A 162 5.62 2.21 17.92
CA SER A 162 4.82 3.20 18.63
C SER A 162 4.30 2.67 19.95
N GLY A 163 4.10 3.58 20.90
CA GLY A 163 3.60 3.24 22.24
C GLY A 163 4.52 2.34 23.06
N GLY A 164 3.93 1.44 23.80
CA GLY A 164 4.60 0.47 24.66
C GLY A 164 4.74 0.86 26.13
N GLY A 165 5.19 -0.08 26.96
CA GLY A 165 5.57 0.12 28.36
C GLY A 165 7.02 0.63 28.48
N GLY A 166 7.34 1.34 29.54
CA GLY A 166 8.63 2.05 29.73
C GLY A 166 8.46 3.56 29.49
N ALA A 167 9.03 4.43 30.34
CA ALA A 167 8.84 5.88 30.21
C ALA A 167 9.86 6.52 29.24
N PRO A 168 9.44 7.50 28.42
CA PRO A 168 8.09 7.94 28.08
C PRO A 168 7.42 7.05 27.05
N HIS A 169 6.14 6.79 27.25
CA HIS A 169 5.36 5.69 26.64
C HIS A 169 4.70 5.99 25.30
N THR A 170 4.89 7.17 24.74
CA THR A 170 4.08 7.67 23.61
C THR A 170 4.89 8.03 22.37
N PHE A 171 6.17 7.73 22.34
CA PHE A 171 7.03 8.02 21.19
C PHE A 171 6.72 7.14 19.99
N ILE A 172 6.89 7.75 18.82
CA ILE A 172 6.96 7.05 17.55
C ILE A 172 8.43 7.04 17.14
N GLU A 173 8.97 5.86 16.89
CA GLU A 173 10.32 5.65 16.36
C GLU A 173 10.25 5.00 15.00
N LYS A 174 11.23 5.25 14.14
CA LYS A 174 11.37 4.60 12.85
C LYS A 174 12.77 4.05 12.62
N PHE A 175 12.88 2.94 11.91
CA PHE A 175 14.13 2.34 11.45
C PHE A 175 14.03 1.96 9.98
N SER A 176 15.15 1.96 9.28
CA SER A 176 15.22 1.62 7.85
C SER A 176 15.34 0.11 7.64
N PHE A 177 14.61 -0.44 6.68
CA PHE A 177 14.81 -1.84 6.27
C PHE A 177 16.11 -2.06 5.48
N ALA A 178 16.62 -1.02 4.84
CA ALA A 178 17.82 -1.09 3.99
C ALA A 178 19.14 -0.99 4.77
N SER A 179 19.11 -0.44 5.99
CA SER A 179 20.32 -0.25 6.81
C SER A 179 20.12 -0.75 8.22
N GLY A 180 21.15 -1.36 8.81
CA GLY A 180 21.19 -1.74 10.23
C GLY A 180 21.47 -0.55 11.16
N THR A 181 20.99 0.62 10.83
CA THR A 181 21.14 1.82 11.67
C THR A 181 20.04 1.82 12.72
N ASP A 182 20.41 2.11 13.96
CA ASP A 182 19.48 2.18 15.09
C ASP A 182 18.29 3.09 14.78
N SER A 183 17.16 2.77 15.40
CA SER A 183 15.95 3.56 15.22
C SER A 183 16.16 4.98 15.73
N VAL A 184 15.51 5.89 15.06
CA VAL A 184 15.49 7.28 15.48
C VAL A 184 14.10 7.64 15.99
N SER A 185 14.06 8.32 17.13
CA SER A 185 12.81 8.96 17.55
C SER A 185 12.44 10.01 16.50
N THR A 186 11.22 9.96 16.02
CA THR A 186 10.71 10.99 15.11
C THR A 186 10.53 12.35 15.83
N GLY A 187 10.69 12.37 17.14
CA GLY A 187 10.42 13.54 17.97
C GLY A 187 8.94 13.79 18.21
N TYR A 188 8.07 12.92 17.75
CA TYR A 188 6.62 13.06 17.79
C TYR A 188 5.96 11.99 18.65
N TYR A 189 4.75 12.28 19.09
CA TYR A 189 4.01 11.52 20.10
C TYR A 189 2.67 11.05 19.57
N LEU A 190 2.11 10.04 20.23
CA LEU A 190 0.70 9.69 20.10
C LEU A 190 -0.16 10.85 20.65
N SER A 191 -1.39 10.99 20.18
CA SER A 191 -2.30 12.10 20.54
C SER A 191 -2.62 12.17 22.03
N THR A 192 -2.56 11.01 22.70
CA THR A 192 -2.79 10.90 24.16
C THR A 192 -1.70 11.56 25.03
N GLY A 193 -0.67 12.16 24.44
CA GLY A 193 0.37 12.87 25.16
C GLY A 193 1.29 11.96 25.97
N THR A 194 1.25 12.04 27.30
CA THR A 194 2.14 11.27 28.20
C THR A 194 1.53 9.96 28.72
N VAL A 195 0.35 9.60 28.28
CA VAL A 195 -0.36 8.42 28.77
C VAL A 195 0.08 7.16 28.03
N VAL A 196 0.26 6.08 28.78
CA VAL A 196 0.73 4.78 28.26
C VAL A 196 -0.23 4.24 27.20
N ARG A 197 0.31 3.78 26.07
CA ARG A 197 -0.43 3.11 25.01
C ARG A 197 0.24 1.76 24.69
N ASN A 198 0.10 0.80 25.58
CA ASN A 198 0.59 -0.56 25.38
C ASN A 198 -0.52 -1.50 24.93
N ASN A 199 -0.16 -2.59 24.23
CA ASN A 199 -1.09 -3.60 23.74
C ASN A 199 -2.25 -3.00 22.91
N ALA A 200 -1.96 -1.99 22.11
CA ALA A 200 -2.92 -1.41 21.16
C ALA A 200 -3.01 -2.24 19.89
N GLY A 201 -4.16 -2.19 19.22
CA GLY A 201 -4.34 -2.81 17.91
C GLY A 201 -3.63 -2.00 16.81
N GLU A 202 -3.04 -2.70 15.87
CA GLU A 202 -2.19 -2.12 14.82
C GLU A 202 -2.86 -2.29 13.45
N THR A 203 -3.05 -1.20 12.74
CA THR A 203 -3.55 -1.23 11.38
C THR A 203 -2.81 -0.21 10.52
N SER A 204 -2.82 -0.40 9.21
CA SER A 204 -2.12 0.49 8.28
C SER A 204 -2.87 0.59 6.95
N ASP A 205 -2.79 1.74 6.33
CA ASP A 205 -2.99 1.88 4.90
C ASP A 205 -1.62 2.13 4.19
N LYS A 206 -1.65 2.40 2.90
CA LYS A 206 -0.44 2.67 2.10
C LYS A 206 0.38 3.87 2.62
N THR A 207 -0.25 4.81 3.32
CA THR A 207 0.30 6.13 3.64
C THR A 207 0.37 6.43 5.13
N HIS A 208 -0.39 5.71 5.94
CA HIS A 208 -0.53 5.96 7.36
C HIS A 208 -0.55 4.69 8.20
N ALA A 209 -0.07 4.82 9.42
CA ALA A 209 -0.27 3.87 10.51
C ALA A 209 -1.42 4.31 11.41
N TYR A 210 -2.12 3.35 11.97
CA TYR A 210 -3.20 3.58 12.93
C TYR A 210 -2.98 2.70 14.17
N LEU A 211 -3.16 3.31 15.33
CA LEU A 211 -3.06 2.67 16.63
C LEU A 211 -4.41 2.75 17.33
N THR A 212 -5.03 1.61 17.59
CA THR A 212 -6.38 1.53 18.17
C THR A 212 -6.35 1.07 19.62
N GLY A 213 -6.97 1.83 20.50
CA GLY A 213 -7.05 1.48 21.92
C GLY A 213 -5.68 1.43 22.59
N GLY A 214 -5.48 0.49 23.49
CA GLY A 214 -4.27 0.27 24.30
C GLY A 214 -4.35 0.94 25.66
N ALA A 215 -3.93 0.23 26.71
CA ALA A 215 -3.91 0.68 28.11
C ALA A 215 -5.22 1.37 28.56
N ALA A 216 -6.36 0.79 28.21
CA ALA A 216 -7.69 1.32 28.52
C ALA A 216 -8.02 2.69 27.86
N HIS A 217 -7.44 2.98 26.71
CA HIS A 217 -7.84 4.08 25.85
C HIS A 217 -8.78 3.58 24.74
N ASN A 218 -9.68 4.47 24.29
CA ASN A 218 -10.56 4.21 23.16
C ASN A 218 -10.12 4.89 21.85
N VAL A 219 -9.11 5.73 21.89
CA VAL A 219 -8.65 6.57 20.79
C VAL A 219 -8.08 5.75 19.62
N ILE A 220 -8.37 6.18 18.40
CA ILE A 220 -7.72 5.75 17.17
C ILE A 220 -6.73 6.84 16.74
N ASP A 221 -5.46 6.62 16.98
CA ASP A 221 -4.38 7.51 16.55
C ASP A 221 -3.94 7.19 15.12
N ARG A 222 -3.68 8.22 14.32
CA ARG A 222 -3.13 8.12 12.97
C ARG A 222 -1.85 8.95 12.83
N PHE A 223 -0.79 8.37 12.24
CA PHE A 223 0.42 9.10 11.83
C PHE A 223 0.86 8.74 10.40
N SER A 224 1.51 9.70 9.73
CA SER A 224 1.92 9.57 8.34
C SER A 224 3.26 8.86 8.20
N TYR A 225 3.43 8.07 7.11
CA TYR A 225 4.71 7.49 6.72
C TYR A 225 5.58 8.45 5.90
N SER A 226 4.99 9.45 5.25
CA SER A 226 5.71 10.38 4.38
C SER A 226 6.23 11.62 5.11
N THR A 227 5.59 11.99 6.21
CA THR A 227 5.95 13.17 7.00
C THR A 227 6.03 12.80 8.47
N ASP A 228 7.15 13.11 9.10
CA ASP A 228 7.26 12.97 10.55
C ASP A 228 6.32 13.98 11.23
N GLY A 229 5.53 13.51 12.19
CA GLY A 229 4.52 14.34 12.87
C GLY A 229 3.91 13.63 14.08
N THR A 230 3.36 14.41 15.00
CA THR A 230 2.53 13.90 16.09
C THR A 230 1.30 13.21 15.51
N ALA A 231 0.95 12.06 16.06
CA ALA A 231 -0.27 11.36 15.64
C ALA A 231 -1.51 12.23 15.91
N THR A 232 -2.48 12.06 15.06
CA THR A 232 -3.77 12.76 15.15
C THR A 232 -4.82 11.76 15.62
N ASP A 233 -5.61 12.15 16.61
CA ASP A 233 -6.84 11.46 16.97
C ASP A 233 -7.83 11.55 15.79
N VAL A 234 -8.24 10.42 15.26
CA VAL A 234 -9.15 10.34 14.10
C VAL A 234 -10.48 9.66 14.44
N GLY A 235 -10.66 9.24 15.68
CA GLY A 235 -11.89 8.62 16.16
C GLY A 235 -11.66 7.70 17.35
N ASP A 236 -12.72 7.04 17.76
CA ASP A 236 -12.73 6.14 18.93
C ASP A 236 -13.21 4.74 18.54
N ILE A 237 -12.73 3.74 19.25
CA ILE A 237 -13.37 2.42 19.31
C ILE A 237 -14.67 2.49 20.11
N SER A 238 -15.60 1.57 19.88
CA SER A 238 -16.95 1.58 20.47
C SER A 238 -16.97 1.51 21.99
N ASN A 239 -15.95 0.89 22.61
CA ASN A 239 -15.89 0.78 24.07
C ASN A 239 -15.33 2.06 24.69
N PRO A 240 -16.16 2.86 25.38
CA PRO A 240 -15.73 4.16 25.92
C PRO A 240 -14.73 4.07 27.06
N SER A 241 -14.60 2.92 27.69
CA SER A 241 -13.60 2.66 28.74
C SER A 241 -12.25 2.24 28.16
N GLY A 242 -12.16 2.10 26.85
CA GLY A 242 -10.98 1.63 26.16
C GLY A 242 -10.72 0.13 26.32
N LEU A 243 -9.89 -0.40 25.47
CA LEU A 243 -9.49 -1.80 25.45
C LEU A 243 -7.97 -1.91 25.34
N SER A 244 -7.38 -2.99 25.87
CA SER A 244 -5.99 -3.39 25.65
C SER A 244 -5.95 -4.84 25.15
N GLY A 245 -4.82 -5.28 24.57
CA GLY A 245 -4.73 -6.60 23.96
C GLY A 245 -5.57 -6.75 22.70
N ILE A 246 -5.78 -5.67 21.98
CA ILE A 246 -6.54 -5.64 20.73
C ILE A 246 -5.69 -6.21 19.62
N SER A 247 -6.30 -7.05 18.76
CA SER A 247 -5.68 -7.45 17.48
C SER A 247 -6.12 -6.54 16.35
N GLY A 248 -5.16 -6.07 15.55
CA GLY A 248 -5.43 -5.24 14.38
C GLY A 248 -5.38 -6.04 13.08
N ALA A 249 -6.18 -5.64 12.10
CA ALA A 249 -6.13 -6.12 10.73
C ALA A 249 -6.48 -4.99 9.77
N SER A 250 -5.98 -5.07 8.53
CA SER A 250 -6.18 -4.03 7.52
C SER A 250 -6.68 -4.61 6.21
N SER A 251 -7.56 -3.87 5.55
CA SER A 251 -7.79 -3.94 4.11
C SER A 251 -7.22 -2.69 3.44
N GLU A 252 -7.37 -2.53 2.14
CA GLU A 252 -6.96 -1.29 1.48
C GLU A 252 -7.71 -0.03 1.96
N THR A 253 -8.93 -0.21 2.48
CA THR A 253 -9.85 0.91 2.77
C THR A 253 -10.28 0.99 4.22
N TYR A 254 -10.11 -0.08 4.99
CA TYR A 254 -10.58 -0.18 6.37
C TYR A 254 -9.55 -0.78 7.30
N GLY A 255 -9.48 -0.21 8.51
CA GLY A 255 -8.86 -0.83 9.67
C GLY A 255 -9.91 -1.57 10.50
N TYR A 256 -9.47 -2.67 11.11
CA TYR A 256 -10.26 -3.51 12.01
C TYR A 256 -9.54 -3.64 13.34
N ALA A 257 -10.32 -3.59 14.41
CA ALA A 257 -9.86 -3.85 15.77
C ALA A 257 -10.73 -4.95 16.35
N ALA A 258 -10.12 -6.02 16.84
CA ALA A 258 -10.86 -7.19 17.30
C ALA A 258 -10.43 -7.66 18.67
N GLY A 259 -11.39 -8.01 19.51
CA GLY A 259 -11.19 -8.50 20.86
C GLY A 259 -10.61 -7.47 21.82
N GLY A 260 -9.87 -7.94 22.79
CA GLY A 260 -9.23 -7.14 23.82
C GLY A 260 -9.94 -7.21 25.18
N ASP A 261 -9.28 -6.65 26.20
CA ASP A 261 -9.75 -6.59 27.58
C ASP A 261 -9.98 -5.13 27.98
N GLY A 262 -11.13 -4.87 28.57
CA GLY A 262 -11.48 -3.58 29.16
C GLY A 262 -11.36 -3.56 30.68
N PRO A 263 -11.32 -2.36 31.31
CA PRO A 263 -11.21 -2.23 32.75
C PRO A 263 -12.37 -2.88 33.56
N ALA A 264 -13.51 -3.04 32.90
CA ALA A 264 -14.73 -3.59 33.49
C ALA A 264 -15.22 -4.88 32.83
N THR A 265 -14.50 -5.37 31.80
CA THR A 265 -14.89 -6.53 31.01
C THR A 265 -13.71 -7.47 30.81
N ASN A 266 -13.89 -8.73 31.17
CA ASN A 266 -12.91 -9.79 30.89
C ASN A 266 -13.14 -10.30 29.49
N GLY A 267 -12.44 -9.74 28.51
CA GLY A 267 -12.56 -10.08 27.09
C GLY A 267 -13.81 -9.50 26.45
N VAL A 268 -13.63 -8.94 25.26
CA VAL A 268 -14.73 -8.59 24.34
C VAL A 268 -14.55 -9.41 23.08
N ASN A 269 -15.66 -9.76 22.45
CA ASN A 269 -15.66 -10.53 21.19
C ASN A 269 -15.94 -9.65 19.96
N GLU A 270 -16.11 -8.35 20.14
CA GLU A 270 -16.43 -7.41 19.07
C GLU A 270 -15.34 -7.34 18.01
N ILE A 271 -15.77 -7.26 16.74
CA ILE A 271 -14.94 -6.86 15.60
C ILE A 271 -15.40 -5.46 15.18
N GLN A 272 -14.57 -4.49 15.37
CA GLN A 272 -14.84 -3.10 15.08
C GLN A 272 -14.13 -2.66 13.80
N LYS A 273 -14.77 -1.80 13.00
CA LYS A 273 -14.26 -1.34 11.71
C LYS A 273 -14.32 0.18 11.62
N PHE A 274 -13.26 0.80 11.08
CA PHE A 274 -13.20 2.22 10.74
C PHE A 274 -12.61 2.43 9.35
N ALA A 275 -13.03 3.52 8.68
CA ALA A 275 -12.55 3.82 7.33
C ALA A 275 -11.26 4.64 7.37
N PHE A 276 -10.29 4.31 6.52
CA PHE A 276 -9.05 5.11 6.39
C PHE A 276 -9.28 6.46 5.72
N SER A 277 -10.32 6.58 4.90
CA SER A 277 -10.64 7.79 4.14
C SER A 277 -11.31 8.91 4.95
N SER A 278 -11.71 8.64 6.19
CA SER A 278 -12.42 9.61 7.02
C SER A 278 -12.00 9.51 8.49
N SER A 279 -12.08 10.64 9.19
CA SER A 279 -11.97 10.65 10.65
C SER A 279 -13.35 10.39 11.24
N ALA A 280 -13.55 9.17 11.78
CA ALA A 280 -14.83 8.74 12.36
C ALA A 280 -14.59 7.57 13.34
N ASN A 281 -15.49 7.44 14.29
CA ASN A 281 -15.46 6.33 15.25
C ASN A 281 -15.62 4.98 14.54
N ALA A 282 -15.01 3.96 15.09
CA ALA A 282 -15.23 2.59 14.67
C ALA A 282 -16.68 2.14 14.95
N THR A 283 -17.14 1.22 14.15
CA THR A 283 -18.47 0.58 14.31
C THR A 283 -18.29 -0.90 14.52
N ASP A 284 -19.07 -1.47 15.40
CA ASP A 284 -19.18 -2.92 15.56
C ASP A 284 -19.77 -3.52 14.27
N VAL A 285 -19.09 -4.55 13.74
CA VAL A 285 -19.47 -5.23 12.49
C VAL A 285 -19.61 -6.74 12.67
N GLY A 286 -19.38 -7.26 13.86
CA GLY A 286 -19.51 -8.67 14.18
C GLY A 286 -18.70 -9.12 15.38
N ASP A 287 -18.76 -10.40 15.66
CA ASP A 287 -18.18 -11.03 16.84
C ASP A 287 -17.15 -12.11 16.48
N LEU A 288 -16.16 -12.27 17.34
CA LEU A 288 -15.30 -13.44 17.40
C LEU A 288 -16.08 -14.61 18.01
N THR A 289 -15.88 -15.84 17.51
CA THR A 289 -16.56 -17.07 17.94
C THR A 289 -15.72 -17.90 18.89
#